data_a6a3889c0290ac396abacb6b215b2a68
#
_entry.id   a6a3889c0290ac396abacb6b215b2a68
#
_cell.length_a   1.000
_cell.length_b   1.000
_cell.length_c   1.000
_cell.angle_alpha   90.00
_cell.angle_beta   90.00
_cell.angle_gamma   90.00
#
_symmetry.space_group_name_H-M   'P 1'
#
loop_
_entity.id
_entity.type
_entity.pdbx_description
1 polymer ?
#
loop_
_entity_poly.entity_id
_entity_poly.type
_entity_poly.pdbx_seq_one_letter_code
_entity_poly.pdbx_strand_id
1 'polypeptide(L)'
;TVSLPYIWFGFAILLLFGVRLISFNYNVLNHDELEWLYGIHRTQIDPRPFVGFEAHTSGPVSVYFLSLINLFVSEPQTIHLRFFCFFFLIVPTMALLFWGKRNYLNYAGLAFFTTLLSINFQQFEWYFEDLFCYNTEFQILFFTALLYKLLVINLRRITVLAFSLMLVLFLFVKIQVVFFVLFFGLAMLIKLAFNRSFNLLFLYLGFVVFLFATILAYLLVTNTLTEAIYIYIEKNIMYQSNISGEQIDWFLVAKRIISSFFHQFRYNSLALVASVITLIFVYFKRIYQSDILVQFFTSRIFLTASLFMVSLITILFSKNNFGHYFIVAFFPMAIFFSELYYCISKELSSKWKSFYSIGIFMCFLVGFNYNYLGKSIHLLIAKPIERPKYKLGYPKGYQLDNHLAEWLNSHHINSKNTILYLGWFNAQMVYYELGRSYDPVYRSANFFWYKLTYENKNREFFNHEEANLMEDLRKTPPFYIVDSEALLSKIKNTEFTRYVDANYFVAQLAPGFKIYQRKN
;
A
#
# COMPACT_ATOMS: atom_id res chain seq x y z
N THR A 1 -34.31 19.10 3.75
CA THR A 1 -33.97 18.18 4.87
C THR A 1 -32.90 17.18 4.38
N VAL A 2 -31.73 17.22 5.00
CA VAL A 2 -30.65 16.25 4.73
C VAL A 2 -31.18 14.88 5.11
N SER A 3 -31.13 13.89 4.20
CA SER A 3 -31.64 12.57 4.50
C SER A 3 -30.75 11.87 5.55
N LEU A 4 -31.36 11.10 6.44
CA LEU A 4 -30.67 10.34 7.51
C LEU A 4 -29.40 9.58 7.03
N PRO A 5 -29.39 8.97 5.83
CA PRO A 5 -28.19 8.35 5.27
C PRO A 5 -26.95 9.24 5.19
N TYR A 6 -27.10 10.45 4.71
CA TYR A 6 -25.96 11.38 4.56
C TYR A 6 -25.42 11.85 5.91
N ILE A 7 -26.30 11.95 6.92
CA ILE A 7 -25.89 12.28 8.30
C ILE A 7 -24.99 11.16 8.84
N TRP A 8 -25.37 9.91 8.66
CA TRP A 8 -24.55 8.77 9.09
C TRP A 8 -23.23 8.67 8.34
N PHE A 9 -23.22 8.94 7.05
CA PHE A 9 -22.00 9.00 6.26
C PHE A 9 -21.07 10.10 6.76
N GLY A 10 -21.58 11.30 6.98
CA GLY A 10 -20.81 12.41 7.55
C GLY A 10 -20.28 12.08 8.94
N PHE A 11 -21.11 11.46 9.80
CA PHE A 11 -20.71 11.03 11.14
C PHE A 11 -19.56 9.99 11.08
N ALA A 12 -19.64 8.99 10.19
CA ALA A 12 -18.60 7.99 10.02
C ALA A 12 -17.27 8.60 9.57
N ILE A 13 -17.31 9.59 8.65
CA ILE A 13 -16.11 10.34 8.23
C ILE A 13 -15.53 11.13 9.40
N LEU A 14 -16.35 11.88 10.14
CA LEU A 14 -15.90 12.68 11.28
C LEU A 14 -15.31 11.80 12.39
N LEU A 15 -15.93 10.67 12.67
CA LEU A 15 -15.43 9.70 13.64
C LEU A 15 -14.06 9.14 13.24
N LEU A 16 -13.92 8.74 11.99
CA LEU A 16 -12.66 8.21 11.46
C LEU A 16 -11.58 9.29 11.38
N PHE A 17 -11.95 10.50 10.99
CA PHE A 17 -11.05 11.66 11.01
C PHE A 17 -10.57 11.94 12.43
N GLY A 18 -11.50 11.92 13.42
CA GLY A 18 -11.16 12.09 14.84
C GLY A 18 -10.16 11.06 15.34
N VAL A 19 -10.32 9.78 14.98
CA VAL A 19 -9.35 8.72 15.32
C VAL A 19 -7.99 8.98 14.69
N ARG A 20 -7.97 9.51 13.46
CA ARG A 20 -6.73 9.76 12.69
C ARG A 20 -6.06 11.10 12.99
N LEU A 21 -6.68 11.99 13.75
CA LEU A 21 -6.08 13.28 14.14
C LEU A 21 -4.69 13.11 14.76
N ILE A 22 -4.47 12.03 15.50
CA ILE A 22 -3.16 11.71 16.06
C ILE A 22 -2.09 11.61 14.96
N SER A 23 -2.39 10.97 13.82
CA SER A 23 -1.44 10.79 12.73
C SER A 23 -1.09 12.10 12.02
N PHE A 24 -2.01 13.06 11.99
CA PHE A 24 -1.78 14.38 11.39
C PHE A 24 -0.95 15.31 12.28
N ASN A 25 -0.93 15.06 13.60
CA ASN A 25 -0.19 15.86 14.57
C ASN A 25 1.20 15.29 14.89
N TYR A 26 1.45 14.03 14.57
CA TYR A 26 2.75 13.40 14.79
C TYR A 26 3.65 13.54 13.55
N ASN A 27 4.76 14.25 13.72
CA ASN A 27 5.88 14.27 12.75
C ASN A 27 6.76 13.01 12.87
N VAL A 28 6.20 11.88 13.28
CA VAL A 28 6.97 10.64 13.26
C VAL A 28 7.11 10.22 11.81
N LEU A 29 8.36 10.14 11.37
CA LEU A 29 8.68 9.69 10.03
C LEU A 29 8.43 8.18 9.96
N ASN A 30 7.50 7.80 9.11
CA ASN A 30 7.41 6.42 8.66
C ASN A 30 8.36 6.26 7.47
N HIS A 31 9.10 5.19 7.49
CA HIS A 31 10.11 4.86 6.51
C HIS A 31 9.55 4.74 5.10
N ASP A 32 8.43 4.00 4.96
CA ASP A 32 7.78 3.82 3.66
C ASP A 32 7.23 5.16 3.13
N GLU A 33 6.74 6.05 4.02
CA GLU A 33 6.27 7.38 3.60
C GLU A 33 7.38 8.25 3.03
N LEU A 34 8.61 8.11 3.52
CA LEU A 34 9.75 8.85 2.98
C LEU A 34 10.14 8.38 1.58
N GLU A 35 10.03 7.07 1.30
CA GLU A 35 10.22 6.54 -0.06
C GLU A 35 9.21 7.13 -1.04
N TRP A 36 7.95 7.27 -0.60
CA TRP A 36 6.92 7.90 -1.43
C TRP A 36 7.17 9.39 -1.67
N LEU A 37 7.58 10.12 -0.64
CA LEU A 37 7.95 11.53 -0.78
C LEU A 37 9.13 11.70 -1.74
N TYR A 38 10.13 10.82 -1.64
CA TYR A 38 11.22 10.77 -2.59
C TYR A 38 10.73 10.54 -4.02
N GLY A 39 9.89 9.53 -4.24
CA GLY A 39 9.30 9.25 -5.55
C GLY A 39 8.54 10.45 -6.12
N ILE A 40 7.69 11.12 -5.30
CA ILE A 40 6.96 12.33 -5.69
C ILE A 40 7.91 13.44 -6.15
N HIS A 41 8.94 13.70 -5.39
CA HIS A 41 9.93 14.73 -5.75
C HIS A 41 10.68 14.38 -7.04
N ARG A 42 11.07 13.12 -7.18
CA ARG A 42 11.78 12.66 -8.37
C ARG A 42 10.97 12.76 -9.66
N THR A 43 9.66 12.56 -9.60
CA THR A 43 8.80 12.72 -10.79
C THR A 43 8.79 14.14 -11.35
N GLN A 44 9.16 15.16 -10.56
CA GLN A 44 9.30 16.55 -11.03
C GLN A 44 10.60 16.75 -11.81
N ILE A 45 11.64 15.98 -11.49
CA ILE A 45 12.97 16.10 -12.12
C ILE A 45 13.04 15.19 -13.34
N ASP A 46 12.70 13.93 -13.18
CA ASP A 46 12.67 12.96 -14.27
C ASP A 46 11.41 12.07 -14.11
N PRO A 47 10.37 12.29 -14.93
CA PRO A 47 9.12 11.55 -14.82
C PRO A 47 9.19 10.14 -15.42
N ARG A 48 10.32 9.71 -16.00
CA ARG A 48 10.42 8.37 -16.58
C ARG A 48 10.36 7.29 -15.50
N PRO A 49 9.40 6.32 -15.60
CA PRO A 49 9.28 5.28 -14.60
C PRO A 49 10.52 4.38 -14.63
N PHE A 50 10.87 3.85 -13.46
CA PHE A 50 11.97 2.91 -13.22
C PHE A 50 13.39 3.44 -13.43
N VAL A 51 13.56 4.58 -14.11
CA VAL A 51 14.85 5.24 -14.35
C VAL A 51 14.92 6.57 -13.61
N GLY A 52 13.91 7.42 -13.77
CA GLY A 52 13.85 8.71 -13.09
C GLY A 52 13.50 8.58 -11.62
N PHE A 53 12.70 7.58 -11.28
CA PHE A 53 12.38 7.19 -9.91
C PHE A 53 12.15 5.68 -9.82
N GLU A 54 12.51 5.10 -8.70
CA GLU A 54 12.22 3.71 -8.36
C GLU A 54 11.02 3.66 -7.43
N ALA A 55 10.02 2.85 -7.79
CA ALA A 55 8.81 2.64 -6.98
C ALA A 55 8.93 1.41 -6.06
N HIS A 56 10.14 0.88 -5.88
CA HIS A 56 10.47 -0.31 -5.09
C HIS A 56 9.56 -1.52 -5.41
N THR A 57 8.89 -2.06 -4.40
CA THR A 57 7.94 -3.18 -4.58
C THR A 57 6.60 -2.76 -5.18
N SER A 58 6.36 -1.47 -5.34
CA SER A 58 5.15 -0.89 -5.93
C SER A 58 5.38 -0.52 -7.39
N GLY A 59 4.30 -0.24 -8.11
CA GLY A 59 4.38 0.15 -9.50
C GLY A 59 4.38 1.68 -9.68
N PRO A 60 4.70 2.17 -10.88
CA PRO A 60 4.83 3.60 -11.16
C PRO A 60 3.53 4.37 -11.00
N VAL A 61 2.36 3.74 -11.21
CA VAL A 61 1.06 4.39 -11.04
C VAL A 61 0.86 4.88 -9.62
N SER A 62 1.41 4.16 -8.62
CA SER A 62 1.31 4.60 -7.22
C SER A 62 2.03 5.92 -6.98
N VAL A 63 3.22 6.11 -7.56
CA VAL A 63 3.99 7.34 -7.44
C VAL A 63 3.34 8.48 -8.22
N TYR A 64 2.92 8.25 -9.46
CA TYR A 64 2.24 9.27 -10.27
C TYR A 64 0.93 9.74 -9.62
N PHE A 65 0.16 8.82 -9.03
CA PHE A 65 -1.06 9.18 -8.32
C PHE A 65 -0.77 10.08 -7.10
N LEU A 66 0.27 9.77 -6.34
CA LEU A 66 0.69 10.60 -5.21
C LEU A 66 1.28 11.94 -5.66
N SER A 67 1.92 11.99 -6.83
CA SER A 67 2.48 13.23 -7.38
C SER A 67 1.42 14.30 -7.64
N LEU A 68 0.12 13.95 -7.65
CA LEU A 68 -0.98 14.91 -7.66
C LEU A 68 -0.95 15.84 -6.43
N ILE A 69 -0.29 15.46 -5.35
CA ILE A 69 -0.07 16.32 -4.18
C ILE A 69 0.66 17.62 -4.57
N ASN A 70 1.56 17.54 -5.55
CA ASN A 70 2.31 18.70 -6.05
C ASN A 70 1.41 19.80 -6.66
N LEU A 71 0.16 19.47 -7.02
CA LEU A 71 -0.82 20.47 -7.45
C LEU A 71 -1.27 21.41 -6.30
N PHE A 72 -1.08 20.98 -5.06
CA PHE A 72 -1.54 21.69 -3.87
C PHE A 72 -0.39 22.18 -2.98
N VAL A 73 0.75 21.49 -3.02
CA VAL A 73 1.90 21.75 -2.14
C VAL A 73 3.20 21.57 -2.93
N SER A 74 4.03 22.62 -2.94
CA SER A 74 5.33 22.60 -3.64
C SER A 74 6.33 21.64 -3.00
N GLU A 75 6.30 21.52 -1.67
CA GLU A 75 7.20 20.65 -0.89
C GLU A 75 6.37 19.69 -0.02
N PRO A 76 5.96 18.54 -0.56
CA PRO A 76 5.18 17.56 0.17
C PRO A 76 5.94 17.01 1.38
N GLN A 77 5.22 16.85 2.50
CA GLN A 77 5.68 16.23 3.73
C GLN A 77 4.79 15.03 4.07
N THR A 78 5.18 14.22 5.06
CA THR A 78 4.40 13.03 5.49
C THR A 78 2.96 13.37 5.87
N ILE A 79 2.73 14.52 6.48
CA ILE A 79 1.38 15.00 6.80
C ILE A 79 0.51 15.16 5.54
N HIS A 80 1.08 15.65 4.44
CA HIS A 80 0.35 15.83 3.19
C HIS A 80 0.00 14.48 2.56
N LEU A 81 0.89 13.47 2.66
CA LEU A 81 0.58 12.09 2.24
C LEU A 81 -0.60 11.51 3.04
N ARG A 82 -0.61 11.73 4.36
CA ARG A 82 -1.67 11.22 5.26
C ARG A 82 -3.01 11.90 4.99
N PHE A 83 -3.01 13.22 4.78
CA PHE A 83 -4.21 13.96 4.34
C PHE A 83 -4.68 13.48 2.97
N PHE A 84 -3.77 13.32 2.02
CA PHE A 84 -4.09 12.81 0.70
C PHE A 84 -4.71 11.42 0.79
N CYS A 85 -4.11 10.51 1.56
CA CYS A 85 -4.64 9.18 1.81
C CYS A 85 -6.07 9.24 2.36
N PHE A 86 -6.31 10.08 3.37
CA PHE A 86 -7.63 10.19 3.98
C PHE A 86 -8.67 10.75 3.01
N PHE A 87 -8.41 11.91 2.39
CA PHE A 87 -9.40 12.61 1.58
C PHE A 87 -9.55 12.06 0.16
N PHE A 88 -8.49 11.53 -0.45
CA PHE A 88 -8.52 11.08 -1.84
C PHE A 88 -8.58 9.56 -2.01
N LEU A 89 -8.34 8.77 -0.96
CA LEU A 89 -8.43 7.31 -1.03
C LEU A 89 -9.51 6.77 -0.09
N ILE A 90 -9.45 7.09 1.21
CA ILE A 90 -10.36 6.53 2.22
C ILE A 90 -11.79 7.07 2.06
N VAL A 91 -11.96 8.39 2.05
CA VAL A 91 -13.29 9.02 1.93
C VAL A 91 -13.99 8.66 0.61
N PRO A 92 -13.33 8.69 -0.57
CA PRO A 92 -13.95 8.20 -1.81
C PRO A 92 -14.29 6.70 -1.76
N THR A 93 -13.46 5.87 -1.14
CA THR A 93 -13.78 4.44 -0.96
C THR A 93 -15.04 4.27 -0.10
N MET A 94 -15.16 5.03 0.99
CA MET A 94 -16.37 5.06 1.82
C MET A 94 -17.59 5.54 1.01
N ALA A 95 -17.41 6.56 0.18
CA ALA A 95 -18.48 7.05 -0.70
C ALA A 95 -18.91 5.99 -1.72
N LEU A 96 -17.96 5.29 -2.34
CA LEU A 96 -18.23 4.18 -3.26
C LEU A 96 -18.94 3.01 -2.58
N LEU A 97 -18.58 2.70 -1.33
CA LEU A 97 -19.26 1.70 -0.52
C LEU A 97 -20.69 2.13 -0.20
N PHE A 98 -20.88 3.41 0.15
CA PHE A 98 -22.17 3.96 0.56
C PHE A 98 -23.12 4.22 -0.61
N TRP A 99 -22.59 4.57 -1.79
CA TRP A 99 -23.38 4.98 -2.97
C TRP A 99 -24.05 3.79 -3.65
N GLY A 100 -25.35 3.61 -3.46
CA GLY A 100 -26.15 2.58 -4.12
C GLY A 100 -27.66 2.70 -3.84
N LYS A 101 -28.47 2.04 -4.67
CA LYS A 101 -29.95 2.06 -4.55
C LYS A 101 -30.50 1.37 -3.28
N ARG A 102 -29.62 0.72 -2.47
CA ARG A 102 -30.02 -0.07 -1.30
C ARG A 102 -29.47 0.54 -0.02
N ASN A 103 -29.98 1.71 0.36
CA ASN A 103 -29.46 2.53 1.45
C ASN A 103 -29.26 1.78 2.80
N TYR A 104 -30.13 0.85 3.15
CA TYR A 104 -30.05 0.12 4.45
C TYR A 104 -28.85 -0.82 4.54
N LEU A 105 -28.40 -1.37 3.41
CA LEU A 105 -27.29 -2.32 3.34
C LEU A 105 -25.95 -1.65 3.54
N ASN A 106 -25.89 -0.43 3.04
CA ASN A 106 -24.66 0.33 3.05
C ASN A 106 -24.28 0.77 4.47
N TYR A 107 -25.24 0.88 5.42
CA TYR A 107 -24.94 1.23 6.80
C TYR A 107 -24.12 0.15 7.52
N ALA A 108 -24.52 -1.13 7.39
CA ALA A 108 -23.79 -2.21 8.02
C ALA A 108 -22.36 -2.33 7.46
N GLY A 109 -22.22 -2.22 6.14
CA GLY A 109 -20.89 -2.21 5.49
C GLY A 109 -20.07 -1.00 5.85
N LEU A 110 -20.68 0.19 5.92
CA LEU A 110 -19.99 1.43 6.31
C LEU A 110 -19.52 1.36 7.76
N ALA A 111 -20.36 0.89 8.69
CA ALA A 111 -20.02 0.72 10.09
C ALA A 111 -18.87 -0.30 10.24
N PHE A 112 -18.97 -1.43 9.55
CA PHE A 112 -17.93 -2.46 9.52
C PHE A 112 -16.60 -1.91 9.00
N PHE A 113 -16.63 -1.19 7.88
CA PHE A 113 -15.44 -0.58 7.27
C PHE A 113 -14.81 0.49 8.17
N THR A 114 -15.64 1.34 8.78
CA THR A 114 -15.18 2.37 9.74
C THR A 114 -14.50 1.73 10.94
N THR A 115 -15.05 0.62 11.45
CA THR A 115 -14.45 -0.11 12.57
C THR A 115 -13.10 -0.71 12.18
N LEU A 116 -12.98 -1.31 10.99
CA LEU A 116 -11.70 -1.83 10.49
C LEU A 116 -10.63 -0.73 10.39
N LEU A 117 -11.00 0.43 9.84
CA LEU A 117 -10.06 1.55 9.70
C LEU A 117 -9.74 2.29 11.01
N SER A 118 -10.49 2.03 12.09
CA SER A 118 -10.20 2.56 13.42
C SER A 118 -9.16 1.74 14.18
N ILE A 119 -8.89 0.51 13.73
CA ILE A 119 -7.91 -0.39 14.35
C ILE A 119 -6.52 0.04 13.92
N ASN A 120 -5.60 0.03 14.85
CA ASN A 120 -4.21 0.28 14.58
C ASN A 120 -3.41 -1.00 14.75
N PHE A 121 -2.57 -1.32 13.80
CA PHE A 121 -1.68 -2.46 13.84
C PHE A 121 -0.32 -2.05 14.39
N GLN A 122 -0.05 -2.36 15.65
CA GLN A 122 1.31 -2.40 16.15
C GLN A 122 1.89 -3.79 15.89
N GLN A 123 2.55 -3.96 14.76
CA GLN A 123 3.28 -5.21 14.51
C GLN A 123 4.70 -5.20 15.06
N PHE A 124 5.30 -4.00 15.12
CA PHE A 124 6.64 -3.82 15.65
C PHE A 124 6.63 -2.61 16.59
N GLU A 125 7.32 -2.70 17.69
CA GLU A 125 7.53 -1.58 18.61
C GLU A 125 8.20 -0.37 17.93
N TRP A 126 8.51 -0.49 16.64
CA TRP A 126 9.40 0.35 15.87
C TRP A 126 8.73 1.15 14.78
N TYR A 127 7.53 0.75 14.34
CA TYR A 127 6.79 1.46 13.30
C TYR A 127 5.65 2.26 13.92
N PHE A 128 5.62 3.54 13.60
CA PHE A 128 4.45 4.32 13.89
C PHE A 128 3.32 3.78 13.03
N GLU A 129 2.43 3.10 13.69
CA GLU A 129 1.03 2.81 13.33
C GLU A 129 0.74 2.66 11.84
N ASP A 130 0.99 1.50 11.27
CA ASP A 130 0.86 1.16 9.84
C ASP A 130 -0.43 1.67 9.17
N LEU A 131 -1.58 1.67 9.87
CA LEU A 131 -2.84 2.14 9.29
C LEU A 131 -3.01 3.65 9.29
N PHE A 132 -2.25 4.38 10.08
CA PHE A 132 -2.35 5.84 10.16
C PHE A 132 -1.35 6.54 9.24
N CYS A 133 -0.36 5.83 8.77
CA CYS A 133 0.55 6.24 7.73
C CYS A 133 -0.04 5.98 6.34
N TYR A 134 0.56 6.57 5.32
CA TYR A 134 0.24 6.20 3.95
C TYR A 134 0.90 4.86 3.60
N ASN A 135 0.12 3.99 2.96
CA ASN A 135 0.58 2.74 2.36
C ASN A 135 -0.08 2.56 0.98
N THR A 136 0.60 1.89 0.06
CA THR A 136 0.08 1.63 -1.30
C THR A 136 -1.21 0.81 -1.28
N GLU A 137 -1.43 0.03 -0.24
CA GLU A 137 -2.63 -0.77 -0.02
C GLU A 137 -3.91 0.08 0.03
N PHE A 138 -3.82 1.36 0.41
CA PHE A 138 -4.95 2.29 0.32
C PHE A 138 -5.31 2.63 -1.13
N GLN A 139 -4.33 2.68 -2.04
CA GLN A 139 -4.63 2.81 -3.46
C GLN A 139 -5.28 1.53 -4.00
N ILE A 140 -4.78 0.34 -3.60
CA ILE A 140 -5.39 -0.94 -3.97
C ILE A 140 -6.84 -0.99 -3.49
N LEU A 141 -7.10 -0.56 -2.26
CA LEU A 141 -8.43 -0.47 -1.68
C LEU A 141 -9.36 0.42 -2.53
N PHE A 142 -8.90 1.61 -2.90
CA PHE A 142 -9.65 2.57 -3.72
C PHE A 142 -9.93 2.04 -5.13
N PHE A 143 -8.91 1.51 -5.82
CA PHE A 143 -9.09 0.93 -7.16
C PHE A 143 -10.02 -0.28 -7.14
N THR A 144 -9.93 -1.13 -6.12
CA THR A 144 -10.84 -2.26 -5.92
C THR A 144 -12.29 -1.78 -5.77
N ALA A 145 -12.53 -0.74 -4.97
CA ALA A 145 -13.85 -0.16 -4.78
C ALA A 145 -14.40 0.45 -6.08
N LEU A 146 -13.57 1.16 -6.82
CA LEU A 146 -13.94 1.79 -8.08
C LEU A 146 -14.26 0.74 -9.15
N LEU A 147 -13.41 -0.28 -9.32
CA LEU A 147 -13.62 -1.37 -10.26
C LEU A 147 -14.88 -2.18 -9.91
N TYR A 148 -15.09 -2.50 -8.63
CA TYR A 148 -16.32 -3.15 -8.19
C TYR A 148 -17.55 -2.30 -8.54
N LYS A 149 -17.49 -1.00 -8.31
CA LYS A 149 -18.60 -0.10 -8.63
C LYS A 149 -18.89 -0.07 -10.13
N LEU A 150 -17.87 0.10 -10.96
CA LEU A 150 -17.98 0.07 -12.42
C LEU A 150 -18.50 -1.29 -12.93
N LEU A 151 -18.12 -2.39 -12.25
CA LEU A 151 -18.60 -3.72 -12.59
C LEU A 151 -20.10 -3.89 -12.31
N VAL A 152 -20.64 -3.33 -11.21
CA VAL A 152 -22.05 -3.55 -10.79
C VAL A 152 -23.06 -2.57 -11.38
N ILE A 153 -22.62 -1.44 -11.93
CA ILE A 153 -23.51 -0.47 -12.61
C ILE A 153 -23.90 -0.93 -14.01
N ASN A 154 -24.84 -0.19 -14.62
CA ASN A 154 -25.32 -0.50 -15.97
C ASN A 154 -24.18 -0.38 -17.00
N LEU A 155 -24.15 -1.33 -17.94
CA LEU A 155 -23.20 -1.37 -19.04
C LEU A 155 -23.50 -0.26 -20.05
N ARG A 156 -22.56 0.69 -20.17
CA ARG A 156 -22.53 1.73 -21.21
C ARG A 156 -21.12 1.79 -21.78
N ARG A 157 -20.94 2.32 -22.98
CA ARG A 157 -19.59 2.47 -23.59
C ARG A 157 -18.60 3.16 -22.65
N ILE A 158 -19.00 4.29 -22.08
CA ILE A 158 -18.16 5.04 -21.14
C ILE A 158 -17.81 4.24 -19.87
N THR A 159 -18.72 3.43 -19.36
CA THR A 159 -18.47 2.55 -18.21
C THR A 159 -17.43 1.49 -18.55
N VAL A 160 -17.52 0.89 -19.75
CA VAL A 160 -16.58 -0.14 -20.20
C VAL A 160 -15.19 0.46 -20.43
N LEU A 161 -15.10 1.63 -21.05
CA LEU A 161 -13.83 2.34 -21.25
C LEU A 161 -13.18 2.73 -19.91
N ALA A 162 -13.98 3.32 -19.00
CA ALA A 162 -13.50 3.68 -17.67
C ALA A 162 -13.02 2.46 -16.87
N PHE A 163 -13.76 1.36 -16.94
CA PHE A 163 -13.37 0.10 -16.30
C PHE A 163 -12.05 -0.43 -16.87
N SER A 164 -11.90 -0.47 -18.19
CA SER A 164 -10.69 -0.94 -18.87
C SER A 164 -9.46 -0.09 -18.47
N LEU A 165 -9.63 1.25 -18.47
CA LEU A 165 -8.56 2.16 -18.05
C LEU A 165 -8.14 1.91 -16.60
N MET A 166 -9.13 1.84 -15.69
CA MET A 166 -8.84 1.60 -14.26
C MET A 166 -8.23 0.21 -14.04
N LEU A 167 -8.65 -0.81 -14.80
CA LEU A 167 -8.09 -2.16 -14.71
C LEU A 167 -6.61 -2.20 -15.10
N VAL A 168 -6.27 -1.54 -16.22
CA VAL A 168 -4.87 -1.48 -16.68
C VAL A 168 -4.01 -0.65 -15.74
N LEU A 169 -4.48 0.53 -15.30
CA LEU A 169 -3.76 1.34 -14.32
C LEU A 169 -3.55 0.59 -12.99
N PHE A 170 -4.55 -0.17 -12.56
CA PHE A 170 -4.50 -0.95 -11.33
C PHE A 170 -3.35 -1.95 -11.34
N LEU A 171 -3.08 -2.61 -12.47
CA LEU A 171 -1.96 -3.54 -12.60
C LEU A 171 -0.62 -2.88 -12.27
N PHE A 172 -0.46 -1.58 -12.55
CA PHE A 172 0.77 -0.83 -12.31
C PHE A 172 0.80 -0.09 -10.96
N VAL A 173 -0.15 -0.35 -10.07
CA VAL A 173 -0.08 0.12 -8.67
C VAL A 173 0.88 -0.75 -7.86
N LYS A 174 0.75 -2.07 -7.93
CA LYS A 174 1.61 -3.05 -7.24
C LYS A 174 1.46 -4.41 -7.89
N ILE A 175 2.54 -5.16 -8.10
CA ILE A 175 2.47 -6.46 -8.81
C ILE A 175 1.49 -7.45 -8.17
N GLN A 176 1.35 -7.41 -6.85
CA GLN A 176 0.47 -8.31 -6.09
C GLN A 176 -1.01 -8.17 -6.47
N VAL A 177 -1.43 -7.06 -7.09
CA VAL A 177 -2.83 -6.86 -7.53
C VAL A 177 -3.22 -7.71 -8.74
N VAL A 178 -2.30 -8.48 -9.32
CA VAL A 178 -2.56 -9.34 -10.47
C VAL A 178 -3.80 -10.23 -10.26
N PHE A 179 -4.00 -10.74 -9.05
CA PHE A 179 -5.19 -11.55 -8.73
C PHE A 179 -6.50 -10.76 -8.79
N PHE A 180 -6.50 -9.51 -8.36
CA PHE A 180 -7.64 -8.61 -8.51
C PHE A 180 -7.90 -8.28 -9.99
N VAL A 181 -6.83 -8.00 -10.74
CA VAL A 181 -6.93 -7.69 -12.18
C VAL A 181 -7.53 -8.86 -12.95
N LEU A 182 -7.07 -10.08 -12.68
CA LEU A 182 -7.62 -11.30 -13.29
C LEU A 182 -9.09 -11.51 -12.89
N PHE A 183 -9.41 -11.34 -11.61
CA PHE A 183 -10.79 -11.44 -11.14
C PHE A 183 -11.72 -10.42 -11.81
N PHE A 184 -11.37 -9.14 -11.80
CA PHE A 184 -12.20 -8.10 -12.38
C PHE A 184 -12.27 -8.21 -13.90
N GLY A 185 -11.16 -8.56 -14.55
CA GLY A 185 -11.10 -8.80 -15.99
C GLY A 185 -12.04 -9.92 -16.40
N LEU A 186 -11.98 -11.07 -15.73
CA LEU A 186 -12.84 -12.21 -15.97
C LEU A 186 -14.32 -11.89 -15.64
N ALA A 187 -14.57 -11.23 -14.52
CA ALA A 187 -15.94 -10.84 -14.14
C ALA A 187 -16.58 -9.91 -15.17
N MET A 188 -15.83 -8.96 -15.75
CA MET A 188 -16.32 -8.10 -16.83
C MET A 188 -16.59 -8.89 -18.12
N LEU A 189 -15.69 -9.78 -18.52
CA LEU A 189 -15.88 -10.67 -19.68
C LEU A 189 -17.14 -11.51 -19.53
N ILE A 190 -17.31 -12.16 -18.40
CA ILE A 190 -18.50 -12.95 -18.07
C ILE A 190 -19.76 -12.08 -18.15
N LYS A 191 -19.75 -10.91 -17.52
CA LYS A 191 -20.90 -9.98 -17.53
C LYS A 191 -21.27 -9.55 -18.95
N LEU A 192 -20.29 -9.22 -19.80
CA LEU A 192 -20.52 -8.81 -21.20
C LEU A 192 -21.04 -9.96 -22.05
N ALA A 193 -20.50 -11.18 -21.87
CA ALA A 193 -20.95 -12.38 -22.57
C ALA A 193 -22.39 -12.76 -22.17
N PHE A 194 -22.70 -12.82 -20.89
CA PHE A 194 -24.07 -13.14 -20.41
C PHE A 194 -25.12 -12.14 -20.89
N ASN A 195 -24.75 -10.85 -20.95
CA ASN A 195 -25.64 -9.82 -21.48
C ASN A 195 -25.68 -9.78 -23.03
N ARG A 196 -24.99 -10.70 -23.72
CA ARG A 196 -24.89 -10.77 -25.19
C ARG A 196 -24.47 -9.43 -25.83
N SER A 197 -23.64 -8.66 -25.10
CA SER A 197 -23.21 -7.32 -25.51
C SER A 197 -21.90 -7.39 -26.29
N PHE A 198 -21.87 -8.10 -27.42
CA PHE A 198 -20.64 -8.36 -28.18
C PHE A 198 -19.92 -7.08 -28.63
N ASN A 199 -20.64 -6.02 -29.02
CA ASN A 199 -20.02 -4.74 -29.37
C ASN A 199 -19.24 -4.13 -28.18
N LEU A 200 -19.76 -4.25 -26.96
CA LEU A 200 -19.07 -3.81 -25.75
C LEU A 200 -17.94 -4.74 -25.36
N LEU A 201 -18.06 -6.04 -25.66
CA LEU A 201 -16.99 -7.02 -25.45
C LEU A 201 -15.78 -6.71 -26.34
N PHE A 202 -16.01 -6.46 -27.64
CA PHE A 202 -14.93 -6.06 -28.54
C PHE A 202 -14.33 -4.70 -28.17
N LEU A 203 -15.17 -3.75 -27.74
CA LEU A 203 -14.69 -2.47 -27.23
C LEU A 203 -13.79 -2.65 -26.00
N TYR A 204 -14.19 -3.51 -25.05
CA TYR A 204 -13.41 -3.84 -23.84
C TYR A 204 -12.04 -4.42 -24.21
N LEU A 205 -12.03 -5.50 -24.99
CA LEU A 205 -10.79 -6.18 -25.39
C LEU A 205 -9.88 -5.27 -26.21
N GLY A 206 -10.44 -4.59 -27.22
CA GLY A 206 -9.68 -3.68 -28.08
C GLY A 206 -9.08 -2.52 -27.28
N PHE A 207 -9.82 -1.94 -26.33
CA PHE A 207 -9.32 -0.83 -25.53
C PHE A 207 -8.26 -1.28 -24.51
N VAL A 208 -8.41 -2.46 -23.89
CA VAL A 208 -7.38 -3.04 -23.03
C VAL A 208 -6.08 -3.27 -23.81
N VAL A 209 -6.16 -3.89 -25.01
CA VAL A 209 -5.00 -4.09 -25.89
C VAL A 209 -4.38 -2.75 -26.30
N PHE A 210 -5.19 -1.76 -26.66
CA PHE A 210 -4.72 -0.42 -27.00
C PHE A 210 -3.95 0.23 -25.83
N LEU A 211 -4.45 0.15 -24.60
CA LEU A 211 -3.79 0.70 -23.43
C LEU A 211 -2.44 0.01 -23.15
N PHE A 212 -2.39 -1.33 -23.25
CA PHE A 212 -1.13 -2.06 -23.09
C PHE A 212 -0.12 -1.71 -24.19
N ALA A 213 -0.57 -1.61 -25.44
CA ALA A 213 0.28 -1.20 -26.55
C ALA A 213 0.82 0.22 -26.36
N THR A 214 -0.01 1.14 -25.84
CA THR A 214 0.40 2.52 -25.51
C THR A 214 1.47 2.55 -24.42
N ILE A 215 1.29 1.77 -23.35
CA ILE A 215 2.28 1.67 -22.27
C ILE A 215 3.58 1.07 -22.79
N LEU A 216 3.51 -0.01 -23.56
CA LEU A 216 4.68 -0.65 -24.15
C LEU A 216 5.43 0.32 -25.09
N ALA A 217 4.70 1.03 -25.95
CA ALA A 217 5.29 2.04 -26.84
C ALA A 217 6.00 3.15 -26.03
N TYR A 218 5.36 3.62 -24.94
CA TYR A 218 5.96 4.61 -24.06
C TYR A 218 7.27 4.09 -23.42
N LEU A 219 7.28 2.87 -22.87
CA LEU A 219 8.47 2.27 -22.27
C LEU A 219 9.60 2.07 -23.29
N LEU A 220 9.27 1.72 -24.54
CA LEU A 220 10.24 1.60 -25.64
C LEU A 220 10.83 2.97 -26.03
N VAL A 221 9.98 3.98 -26.22
CA VAL A 221 10.44 5.33 -26.64
C VAL A 221 11.29 6.00 -25.55
N THR A 222 10.97 5.74 -24.28
CA THR A 222 11.73 6.27 -23.14
C THR A 222 12.96 5.45 -22.76
N ASN A 223 13.21 4.31 -23.45
CA ASN A 223 14.27 3.34 -23.15
C ASN A 223 14.22 2.82 -21.70
N THR A 224 13.00 2.62 -21.17
CA THR A 224 12.79 2.16 -19.78
C THR A 224 12.21 0.73 -19.70
N LEU A 225 12.02 0.04 -20.84
CA LEU A 225 11.40 -1.29 -20.86
C LEU A 225 12.22 -2.34 -20.10
N THR A 226 13.52 -2.36 -20.29
CA THR A 226 14.41 -3.31 -19.61
C THR A 226 14.34 -3.12 -18.09
N GLU A 227 14.44 -1.87 -17.63
CA GLU A 227 14.35 -1.54 -16.21
C GLU A 227 12.94 -1.83 -15.65
N ALA A 228 11.89 -1.64 -16.46
CA ALA A 228 10.53 -1.99 -16.07
C ALA A 228 10.37 -3.49 -15.81
N ILE A 229 10.90 -4.34 -16.68
CA ILE A 229 10.89 -5.79 -16.50
C ILE A 229 11.72 -6.17 -15.27
N TYR A 230 12.92 -5.65 -15.18
CA TYR A 230 13.84 -5.95 -14.09
C TYR A 230 13.28 -5.52 -12.72
N ILE A 231 12.91 -4.25 -12.56
CA ILE A 231 12.47 -3.71 -11.27
C ILE A 231 11.07 -4.22 -10.90
N TYR A 232 10.13 -4.17 -11.86
CA TYR A 232 8.73 -4.45 -11.54
C TYR A 232 8.40 -5.93 -11.49
N ILE A 233 9.07 -6.76 -12.26
CA ILE A 233 8.81 -8.22 -12.33
C ILE A 233 9.89 -9.00 -11.59
N GLU A 234 11.13 -8.93 -12.05
CA GLU A 234 12.21 -9.82 -11.58
C GLU A 234 12.60 -9.54 -10.13
N LYS A 235 12.82 -8.27 -9.76
CA LYS A 235 13.11 -7.88 -8.37
C LYS A 235 11.99 -8.30 -7.41
N ASN A 236 10.73 -8.12 -7.80
CA ASN A 236 9.61 -8.52 -6.95
C ASN A 236 9.52 -10.04 -6.77
N ILE A 237 9.78 -10.83 -7.82
CA ILE A 237 9.84 -12.29 -7.72
C ILE A 237 11.00 -12.71 -6.81
N MET A 238 12.18 -12.11 -7.00
CA MET A 238 13.34 -12.37 -6.18
C MET A 238 13.09 -12.00 -4.70
N TYR A 239 12.51 -10.85 -4.44
CA TYR A 239 12.16 -10.43 -3.08
C TYR A 239 11.27 -11.45 -2.38
N GLN A 240 10.24 -11.93 -3.06
CA GLN A 240 9.33 -12.93 -2.51
C GLN A 240 9.99 -14.30 -2.34
N SER A 241 10.94 -14.68 -3.19
CA SER A 241 11.65 -15.97 -3.08
C SER A 241 12.73 -15.96 -1.99
N ASN A 242 13.41 -14.84 -1.78
CA ASN A 242 14.56 -14.73 -0.89
C ASN A 242 14.20 -14.46 0.57
N ILE A 243 13.05 -13.81 0.85
CA ILE A 243 12.57 -13.60 2.23
C ILE A 243 12.35 -14.94 2.95
N SER A 244 12.13 -16.01 2.21
CA SER A 244 11.86 -17.31 2.81
C SER A 244 13.08 -18.21 2.96
N GLY A 245 14.19 -18.01 2.22
CA GLY A 245 15.46 -18.81 2.31
C GLY A 245 15.30 -20.33 2.42
N GLU A 246 14.13 -20.78 2.83
CA GLU A 246 13.69 -22.14 3.08
C GLU A 246 12.52 -22.49 2.16
N GLN A 247 12.27 -23.76 1.96
CA GLN A 247 11.06 -24.22 1.30
C GLN A 247 9.83 -23.65 2.01
N ILE A 248 8.98 -22.93 1.25
CA ILE A 248 7.83 -22.24 1.80
C ILE A 248 6.81 -23.27 2.24
N ASP A 249 6.63 -23.40 3.54
CA ASP A 249 5.47 -24.10 4.10
C ASP A 249 4.24 -23.20 4.00
N TRP A 250 3.50 -23.36 2.89
CA TRP A 250 2.27 -22.60 2.65
C TRP A 250 1.22 -22.80 3.75
N PHE A 251 1.19 -23.95 4.40
CA PHE A 251 0.29 -24.20 5.51
C PHE A 251 0.64 -23.33 6.72
N LEU A 252 1.93 -23.21 7.02
CA LEU A 252 2.41 -22.36 8.11
C LEU A 252 2.17 -20.88 7.82
N VAL A 253 2.39 -20.44 6.57
CA VAL A 253 2.09 -19.06 6.12
C VAL A 253 0.60 -18.78 6.26
N ALA A 254 -0.27 -19.64 5.74
CA ALA A 254 -1.71 -19.50 5.86
C ALA A 254 -2.16 -19.47 7.32
N LYS A 255 -1.65 -20.36 8.16
CA LYS A 255 -1.94 -20.40 9.60
C LYS A 255 -1.56 -19.09 10.28
N ARG A 256 -0.37 -18.53 9.99
CA ARG A 256 0.08 -17.26 10.56
C ARG A 256 -0.84 -16.10 10.14
N ILE A 257 -1.16 -15.99 8.86
CA ILE A 257 -2.02 -14.92 8.33
C ILE A 257 -3.43 -15.02 8.90
N ILE A 258 -4.01 -16.22 8.94
CA ILE A 258 -5.33 -16.44 9.52
C ILE A 258 -5.32 -16.10 11.02
N SER A 259 -4.32 -16.57 11.76
CA SER A 259 -4.17 -16.25 13.18
C SER A 259 -4.06 -14.76 13.43
N SER A 260 -3.22 -14.06 12.64
CA SER A 260 -3.06 -12.59 12.75
C SER A 260 -4.34 -11.86 12.41
N PHE A 261 -5.04 -12.30 11.36
CA PHE A 261 -6.32 -11.74 11.00
C PHE A 261 -7.34 -11.84 12.15
N PHE A 262 -7.51 -13.03 12.74
CA PHE A 262 -8.43 -13.22 13.87
C PHE A 262 -7.98 -12.49 15.13
N HIS A 263 -6.70 -12.40 15.39
CA HIS A 263 -6.17 -11.69 16.54
C HIS A 263 -6.40 -10.17 16.42
N GLN A 264 -6.10 -9.61 15.28
CA GLN A 264 -6.18 -8.16 15.07
C GLN A 264 -7.62 -7.67 14.86
N PHE A 265 -8.44 -8.46 14.16
CA PHE A 265 -9.84 -8.12 13.85
C PHE A 265 -10.86 -8.94 14.63
N ARG A 266 -10.51 -9.43 15.81
CA ARG A 266 -11.31 -10.42 16.55
C ARG A 266 -12.81 -10.12 16.59
N TYR A 267 -13.23 -8.89 16.84
CA TYR A 267 -14.65 -8.54 16.92
C TYR A 267 -15.31 -8.44 15.54
N ASN A 268 -14.58 -7.92 14.55
CA ASN A 268 -15.05 -7.85 13.17
C ASN A 268 -15.10 -9.25 12.55
N SER A 269 -14.08 -10.07 12.81
CA SER A 269 -14.05 -11.48 12.39
C SER A 269 -15.18 -12.26 13.03
N LEU A 270 -15.46 -12.04 14.32
CA LEU A 270 -16.58 -12.66 15.02
C LEU A 270 -17.92 -12.28 14.37
N ALA A 271 -18.13 -10.98 14.07
CA ALA A 271 -19.33 -10.51 13.40
C ALA A 271 -19.48 -11.14 12.00
N LEU A 272 -18.39 -11.25 11.25
CA LEU A 272 -18.37 -11.89 9.93
C LEU A 272 -18.69 -13.38 10.02
N VAL A 273 -17.99 -14.11 10.89
CA VAL A 273 -18.19 -15.57 11.08
C VAL A 273 -19.60 -15.87 11.58
N ALA A 274 -20.09 -15.12 12.56
CA ALA A 274 -21.47 -15.27 13.05
C ALA A 274 -22.49 -15.02 11.93
N SER A 275 -22.23 -14.03 11.05
CA SER A 275 -23.11 -13.77 9.90
C SER A 275 -23.06 -14.90 8.87
N VAL A 276 -21.88 -15.46 8.57
CA VAL A 276 -21.75 -16.63 7.67
C VAL A 276 -22.47 -17.84 8.23
N ILE A 277 -22.28 -18.17 9.51
CA ILE A 277 -22.96 -19.29 10.17
C ILE A 277 -24.48 -19.09 10.14
N THR A 278 -24.96 -17.88 10.47
CA THR A 278 -26.39 -17.57 10.44
C THR A 278 -26.96 -17.72 9.02
N LEU A 279 -26.23 -17.27 8.00
CA LEU A 279 -26.63 -17.44 6.60
C LEU A 279 -26.72 -18.92 6.23
N ILE A 280 -25.70 -19.71 6.56
CA ILE A 280 -25.69 -21.15 6.31
C ILE A 280 -26.92 -21.80 6.97
N PHE A 281 -27.18 -21.45 8.22
CA PHE A 281 -28.34 -22.01 8.95
C PHE A 281 -29.67 -21.62 8.30
N VAL A 282 -29.83 -20.38 7.88
CA VAL A 282 -31.02 -19.87 7.19
C VAL A 282 -31.23 -20.57 5.84
N TYR A 283 -30.14 -20.74 5.07
CA TYR A 283 -30.21 -21.37 3.73
C TYR A 283 -30.27 -22.91 3.82
N PHE A 284 -29.74 -23.52 4.88
CA PHE A 284 -29.79 -24.98 5.05
C PHE A 284 -31.24 -25.54 4.99
N LYS A 285 -32.22 -24.76 5.47
CA LYS A 285 -33.65 -25.07 5.30
C LYS A 285 -34.13 -25.11 3.85
N ARG A 286 -33.40 -24.50 2.91
CA ARG A 286 -33.80 -24.35 1.51
C ARG A 286 -32.97 -25.19 0.53
N ILE A 287 -31.90 -25.85 0.98
CA ILE A 287 -30.95 -26.61 0.14
C ILE A 287 -31.62 -27.73 -0.67
N TYR A 288 -32.81 -28.15 -0.28
CA TYR A 288 -33.59 -29.16 -1.01
C TYR A 288 -34.30 -28.64 -2.27
N GLN A 289 -34.16 -27.36 -2.65
CA GLN A 289 -34.72 -26.77 -3.87
C GLN A 289 -33.62 -26.64 -4.94
N SER A 290 -33.77 -27.32 -6.09
CA SER A 290 -32.77 -27.49 -7.12
C SER A 290 -32.20 -26.17 -7.74
N ASP A 291 -32.94 -25.07 -7.64
CA ASP A 291 -32.55 -23.79 -8.27
C ASP A 291 -31.66 -22.90 -7.40
N ILE A 292 -31.42 -23.27 -6.14
CA ILE A 292 -30.68 -22.45 -5.18
C ILE A 292 -29.21 -22.29 -5.56
N LEU A 293 -28.56 -23.33 -6.09
CA LEU A 293 -27.16 -23.25 -6.49
C LEU A 293 -26.96 -22.25 -7.64
N VAL A 294 -27.82 -22.29 -8.66
CA VAL A 294 -27.75 -21.37 -9.79
C VAL A 294 -27.99 -19.92 -9.31
N GLN A 295 -28.99 -19.71 -8.45
CA GLN A 295 -29.26 -18.39 -7.87
C GLN A 295 -28.11 -17.91 -6.98
N PHE A 296 -27.43 -18.79 -6.26
CA PHE A 296 -26.26 -18.44 -5.47
C PHE A 296 -25.09 -17.99 -6.35
N PHE A 297 -24.72 -18.76 -7.38
CA PHE A 297 -23.59 -18.42 -8.27
C PHE A 297 -23.83 -17.15 -9.11
N THR A 298 -25.08 -16.80 -9.38
CA THR A 298 -25.46 -15.55 -10.06
C THR A 298 -25.71 -14.38 -9.10
N SER A 299 -25.62 -14.61 -7.80
CA SER A 299 -25.94 -13.63 -6.77
C SER A 299 -24.78 -12.66 -6.50
N ARG A 300 -25.12 -11.48 -5.97
CA ARG A 300 -24.12 -10.52 -5.51
C ARG A 300 -23.28 -11.04 -4.35
N ILE A 301 -23.85 -11.94 -3.53
CA ILE A 301 -23.13 -12.53 -2.41
C ILE A 301 -21.96 -13.39 -2.90
N PHE A 302 -22.16 -14.14 -3.98
CA PHE A 302 -21.08 -14.92 -4.59
C PHE A 302 -19.98 -14.02 -5.15
N LEU A 303 -20.34 -12.95 -5.87
CA LEU A 303 -19.38 -11.98 -6.40
C LEU A 303 -18.55 -11.35 -5.28
N THR A 304 -19.19 -10.92 -4.19
CA THR A 304 -18.50 -10.27 -3.06
C THR A 304 -17.70 -11.25 -2.22
N ALA A 305 -18.17 -12.48 -2.04
CA ALA A 305 -17.42 -13.56 -1.40
C ALA A 305 -16.17 -13.92 -2.22
N SER A 306 -16.30 -14.04 -3.55
CA SER A 306 -15.17 -14.31 -4.45
C SER A 306 -14.14 -13.18 -4.41
N LEU A 307 -14.57 -11.92 -4.39
CA LEU A 307 -13.68 -10.78 -4.26
C LEU A 307 -12.95 -10.77 -2.91
N PHE A 308 -13.64 -11.14 -1.83
CA PHE A 308 -13.02 -11.30 -0.52
C PHE A 308 -11.98 -12.43 -0.53
N MET A 309 -12.29 -13.59 -1.13
CA MET A 309 -11.32 -14.68 -1.29
C MET A 309 -10.10 -14.26 -2.11
N VAL A 310 -10.28 -13.50 -3.19
CA VAL A 310 -9.17 -12.94 -3.97
C VAL A 310 -8.28 -12.04 -3.12
N SER A 311 -8.87 -11.22 -2.23
CA SER A 311 -8.08 -10.38 -1.32
C SER A 311 -7.26 -11.22 -0.33
N LEU A 312 -7.79 -12.31 0.19
CA LEU A 312 -7.05 -13.23 1.06
C LEU A 312 -5.91 -13.93 0.30
N ILE A 313 -6.16 -14.36 -0.95
CA ILE A 313 -5.11 -14.93 -1.80
C ILE A 313 -4.00 -13.90 -2.02
N THR A 314 -4.33 -12.64 -2.30
CA THR A 314 -3.36 -11.56 -2.47
C THR A 314 -2.48 -11.38 -1.22
N ILE A 315 -3.08 -11.42 -0.02
CA ILE A 315 -2.35 -11.34 1.25
C ILE A 315 -1.46 -12.58 1.44
N LEU A 316 -1.95 -13.77 1.14
CA LEU A 316 -1.18 -15.02 1.24
C LEU A 316 0.06 -14.98 0.34
N PHE A 317 -0.08 -14.47 -0.88
CA PHE A 317 1.04 -14.37 -1.81
C PHE A 317 2.10 -13.35 -1.40
N SER A 318 1.77 -12.39 -0.53
CA SER A 318 2.77 -11.47 0.03
C SER A 318 3.77 -12.19 0.96
N LYS A 319 3.43 -13.38 1.47
CA LYS A 319 4.20 -14.20 2.42
C LYS A 319 4.53 -13.49 3.75
N ASN A 320 4.35 -12.20 3.80
CA ASN A 320 4.65 -11.34 4.94
C ASN A 320 3.38 -11.08 5.75
N ASN A 321 3.53 -11.03 7.06
CA ASN A 321 2.44 -10.77 7.99
C ASN A 321 2.43 -9.32 8.46
N PHE A 322 2.69 -8.38 7.53
CA PHE A 322 2.62 -6.96 7.85
C PHE A 322 1.15 -6.51 7.95
N GLY A 323 0.85 -5.68 8.96
CA GLY A 323 -0.50 -5.23 9.25
C GLY A 323 -1.14 -4.50 8.08
N HIS A 324 -0.39 -3.67 7.37
CA HIS A 324 -0.89 -2.90 6.24
C HIS A 324 -1.36 -3.78 5.06
N TYR A 325 -0.84 -5.01 4.89
CA TYR A 325 -1.32 -5.89 3.83
C TYR A 325 -2.79 -6.31 4.00
N PHE A 326 -3.32 -6.26 5.22
CA PHE A 326 -4.74 -6.55 5.44
C PHE A 326 -5.68 -5.46 4.92
N ILE A 327 -5.18 -4.24 4.67
CA ILE A 327 -5.98 -3.12 4.13
C ILE A 327 -6.66 -3.52 2.82
N VAL A 328 -6.00 -4.33 1.97
CA VAL A 328 -6.57 -4.77 0.67
C VAL A 328 -7.86 -5.56 0.82
N ALA A 329 -8.08 -6.19 1.99
CA ALA A 329 -9.28 -6.97 2.27
C ALA A 329 -10.43 -6.12 2.86
N PHE A 330 -10.21 -4.90 3.32
CA PHE A 330 -11.20 -4.12 4.06
C PHE A 330 -12.45 -3.80 3.24
N PHE A 331 -12.28 -3.33 2.01
CA PHE A 331 -13.42 -3.07 1.14
C PHE A 331 -14.14 -4.36 0.71
N PRO A 332 -13.45 -5.40 0.19
CA PRO A 332 -14.05 -6.70 -0.12
C PRO A 332 -14.83 -7.28 1.06
N MET A 333 -14.25 -7.23 2.25
CA MET A 333 -14.88 -7.73 3.47
C MET A 333 -16.13 -6.93 3.85
N ALA A 334 -16.08 -5.60 3.75
CA ALA A 334 -17.20 -4.72 4.08
C ALA A 334 -18.39 -4.91 3.12
N ILE A 335 -18.15 -5.05 1.81
CA ILE A 335 -19.24 -5.31 0.86
C ILE A 335 -19.79 -6.72 1.00
N PHE A 336 -18.95 -7.72 1.27
CA PHE A 336 -19.39 -9.07 1.54
C PHE A 336 -20.25 -9.12 2.81
N PHE A 337 -19.81 -8.47 3.88
CA PHE A 337 -20.59 -8.34 5.10
C PHE A 337 -21.94 -7.63 4.88
N SER A 338 -21.96 -6.57 4.04
CA SER A 338 -23.22 -5.90 3.67
C SER A 338 -24.22 -6.84 2.99
N GLU A 339 -23.75 -7.65 2.04
CA GLU A 339 -24.63 -8.60 1.36
C GLU A 339 -25.09 -9.75 2.28
N LEU A 340 -24.20 -10.23 3.18
CA LEU A 340 -24.58 -11.18 4.24
C LEU A 340 -25.68 -10.62 5.12
N TYR A 341 -25.48 -9.42 5.65
CA TYR A 341 -26.45 -8.74 6.52
C TYR A 341 -27.81 -8.57 5.82
N TYR A 342 -27.79 -8.23 4.53
CA TYR A 342 -29.01 -8.13 3.74
C TYR A 342 -29.74 -9.46 3.61
N CYS A 343 -29.04 -10.49 3.17
CA CYS A 343 -29.63 -11.82 3.00
C CYS A 343 -30.25 -12.32 4.30
N ILE A 344 -29.52 -12.20 5.42
CA ILE A 344 -30.00 -12.59 6.74
C ILE A 344 -31.22 -11.75 7.15
N SER A 345 -31.16 -10.43 6.97
CA SER A 345 -32.23 -9.54 7.41
C SER A 345 -33.52 -9.68 6.63
N LYS A 346 -33.49 -10.27 5.43
CA LYS A 346 -34.69 -10.63 4.66
C LYS A 346 -35.39 -11.87 5.18
N GLU A 347 -34.64 -12.81 5.74
CA GLU A 347 -35.15 -14.12 6.15
C GLU A 347 -35.57 -14.16 7.60
N LEU A 348 -35.04 -13.26 8.44
CA LEU A 348 -35.37 -13.21 9.86
C LEU A 348 -36.70 -12.48 10.10
N SER A 349 -37.50 -12.99 11.04
CA SER A 349 -38.67 -12.26 11.58
C SER A 349 -38.21 -10.95 12.24
N SER A 350 -39.12 -9.98 12.39
CA SER A 350 -38.78 -8.64 12.91
C SER A 350 -38.09 -8.70 14.28
N LYS A 351 -38.48 -9.59 15.15
CA LYS A 351 -37.87 -9.81 16.49
C LYS A 351 -36.41 -10.29 16.36
N TRP A 352 -36.17 -11.34 15.59
CA TRP A 352 -34.83 -11.90 15.40
C TRP A 352 -33.90 -10.95 14.60
N LYS A 353 -34.46 -10.20 13.66
CA LYS A 353 -33.75 -9.16 12.96
C LYS A 353 -33.21 -8.07 13.90
N SER A 354 -34.04 -7.65 14.87
CA SER A 354 -33.61 -6.67 15.88
C SER A 354 -32.49 -7.22 16.77
N PHE A 355 -32.61 -8.45 17.27
CA PHE A 355 -31.56 -9.08 18.06
C PHE A 355 -30.23 -9.21 17.28
N TYR A 356 -30.30 -9.67 16.02
CA TYR A 356 -29.15 -9.79 15.15
C TYR A 356 -28.47 -8.44 14.93
N SER A 357 -29.28 -7.40 14.61
CA SER A 357 -28.77 -6.04 14.38
C SER A 357 -28.10 -5.44 15.62
N ILE A 358 -28.69 -5.65 16.80
CA ILE A 358 -28.12 -5.21 18.08
C ILE A 358 -26.82 -5.96 18.36
N GLY A 359 -26.76 -7.27 18.16
CA GLY A 359 -25.55 -8.07 18.35
C GLY A 359 -24.40 -7.60 17.46
N ILE A 360 -24.67 -7.37 16.18
CA ILE A 360 -23.69 -6.83 15.23
C ILE A 360 -23.23 -5.42 15.64
N PHE A 361 -24.16 -4.55 16.03
CA PHE A 361 -23.84 -3.21 16.50
C PHE A 361 -22.94 -3.23 17.74
N MET A 362 -23.21 -4.12 18.69
CA MET A 362 -22.36 -4.32 19.88
C MET A 362 -20.96 -4.79 19.51
N CYS A 363 -20.81 -5.70 18.53
CA CYS A 363 -19.49 -6.09 18.01
C CYS A 363 -18.71 -4.89 17.46
N PHE A 364 -19.38 -4.00 16.74
CA PHE A 364 -18.74 -2.80 16.21
C PHE A 364 -18.38 -1.79 17.30
N LEU A 365 -19.25 -1.59 18.28
CA LEU A 365 -18.95 -0.72 19.42
C LEU A 365 -17.74 -1.23 20.20
N VAL A 366 -17.68 -2.51 20.49
CA VAL A 366 -16.54 -3.11 21.22
C VAL A 366 -15.29 -3.16 20.37
N GLY A 367 -15.44 -3.38 19.06
CA GLY A 367 -14.32 -3.44 18.10
C GLY A 367 -13.74 -2.08 17.75
N PHE A 368 -14.44 -0.98 18.03
CA PHE A 368 -13.96 0.37 17.73
C PHE A 368 -12.86 0.79 18.70
N ASN A 369 -11.81 1.40 18.17
CA ASN A 369 -10.65 1.78 18.97
C ASN A 369 -10.83 3.15 19.65
N TYR A 370 -11.55 3.16 20.77
CA TYR A 370 -11.78 4.37 21.56
C TYR A 370 -10.50 4.99 22.15
N ASN A 371 -9.45 4.18 22.37
CA ASN A 371 -8.20 4.68 22.90
C ASN A 371 -7.55 5.71 21.98
N TYR A 372 -7.60 5.48 20.66
CA TYR A 372 -7.05 6.44 19.70
C TYR A 372 -7.92 7.68 19.58
N LEU A 373 -9.23 7.53 19.63
CA LEU A 373 -10.13 8.69 19.68
C LEU A 373 -9.86 9.54 20.93
N GLY A 374 -9.71 8.90 22.09
CA GLY A 374 -9.37 9.58 23.34
C GLY A 374 -8.01 10.30 23.28
N LYS A 375 -6.98 9.64 22.75
CA LYS A 375 -5.66 10.26 22.53
C LYS A 375 -5.74 11.45 21.57
N SER A 376 -6.50 11.35 20.48
CA SER A 376 -6.68 12.42 19.51
C SER A 376 -7.42 13.62 20.11
N ILE A 377 -8.46 13.38 20.90
CA ILE A 377 -9.19 14.42 21.62
C ILE A 377 -8.28 15.08 22.66
N HIS A 378 -7.51 14.30 23.40
CA HIS A 378 -6.56 14.84 24.37
C HIS A 378 -5.52 15.75 23.70
N LEU A 379 -4.99 15.35 22.52
CA LEU A 379 -4.07 16.19 21.73
C LEU A 379 -4.69 17.49 21.22
N LEU A 380 -5.99 17.53 20.99
CA LEU A 380 -6.71 18.76 20.59
C LEU A 380 -6.91 19.71 21.77
N ILE A 381 -7.12 19.18 22.98
CA ILE A 381 -7.42 19.96 24.19
C ILE A 381 -6.14 20.33 24.93
N ALA A 382 -5.19 19.42 25.03
CA ALA A 382 -3.88 19.69 25.60
C ALA A 382 -3.11 20.61 24.65
N LYS A 383 -2.49 21.66 25.21
CA LYS A 383 -1.53 22.50 24.46
C LYS A 383 -0.61 21.57 23.67
N PRO A 384 -0.30 21.89 22.39
CA PRO A 384 0.55 21.05 21.57
C PRO A 384 1.75 20.65 22.41
N ILE A 385 1.82 19.35 22.73
CA ILE A 385 2.98 18.77 23.38
C ILE A 385 4.14 19.23 22.53
N GLU A 386 5.09 19.95 23.14
CA GLU A 386 6.35 20.32 22.47
C GLU A 386 6.74 19.10 21.65
N ARG A 387 6.74 19.27 20.35
CA ARG A 387 6.95 18.15 19.41
C ARG A 387 8.16 17.42 19.92
N PRO A 388 8.07 16.18 20.39
CA PRO A 388 9.25 15.51 20.88
C PRO A 388 10.25 15.62 19.75
N LYS A 389 11.34 16.36 19.96
CA LYS A 389 12.48 16.37 19.07
C LYS A 389 12.74 14.89 18.81
N TYR A 390 12.29 14.39 17.68
CA TYR A 390 12.49 13.05 17.15
C TYR A 390 12.84 12.00 18.23
N LYS A 391 11.89 11.64 19.09
CA LYS A 391 11.94 10.31 19.71
C LYS A 391 11.47 9.35 18.61
N LEU A 392 12.33 9.15 17.65
CA LEU A 392 12.33 7.97 16.84
C LEU A 392 12.39 6.80 17.82
N GLY A 393 11.29 6.07 17.98
CA GLY A 393 11.25 4.84 18.76
C GLY A 393 12.02 3.72 18.05
N TYR A 394 13.14 4.09 17.42
CA TYR A 394 14.00 3.15 16.73
C TYR A 394 14.90 2.41 17.71
N PRO A 395 15.23 1.14 17.46
CA PRO A 395 16.23 0.44 18.22
C PRO A 395 17.56 1.20 18.23
N LYS A 396 18.40 0.91 19.20
CA LYS A 396 19.67 1.60 19.44
C LYS A 396 20.59 1.85 18.23
N GLY A 397 20.36 1.19 17.09
CA GLY A 397 21.08 1.41 15.82
C GLY A 397 20.67 2.65 15.02
N TYR A 398 19.50 3.24 15.28
CA TYR A 398 18.97 4.37 14.51
C TYR A 398 19.23 5.76 15.13
N GLN A 399 19.80 5.81 16.34
CA GLN A 399 20.30 7.06 16.90
C GLN A 399 21.48 7.66 16.10
N LEU A 400 22.05 6.87 15.20
CA LEU A 400 23.15 7.27 14.34
C LEU A 400 22.78 8.34 13.32
N ASP A 401 21.52 8.37 12.85
CA ASP A 401 21.11 9.28 11.78
C ASP A 401 21.09 10.74 12.25
N ASN A 402 20.75 10.99 13.51
CA ASN A 402 20.85 12.33 14.07
C ASN A 402 22.31 12.82 14.10
N HIS A 403 23.24 11.96 14.50
CA HIS A 403 24.67 12.30 14.50
C HIS A 403 25.21 12.52 13.09
N LEU A 404 24.70 11.74 12.11
CA LEU A 404 25.07 11.94 10.72
C LEU A 404 24.52 13.25 10.18
N ALA A 405 23.25 13.57 10.43
CA ALA A 405 22.63 14.82 10.02
C ALA A 405 23.33 16.03 10.69
N GLU A 406 23.65 15.93 12.00
CA GLU A 406 24.44 16.92 12.72
C GLU A 406 25.83 17.08 12.13
N TRP A 407 26.50 15.98 11.79
CA TRP A 407 27.82 16.03 11.15
C TRP A 407 27.77 16.68 9.76
N LEU A 408 26.81 16.27 8.94
CA LEU A 408 26.63 16.83 7.59
C LEU A 408 26.30 18.33 7.65
N ASN A 409 25.48 18.76 8.61
CA ASN A 409 25.16 20.18 8.82
C ASN A 409 26.36 20.98 9.36
N SER A 410 27.12 20.42 10.31
CA SER A 410 28.29 21.10 10.90
C SER A 410 29.42 21.29 9.90
N HIS A 411 29.52 20.45 8.88
CA HIS A 411 30.54 20.55 7.83
C HIS A 411 30.10 21.40 6.61
N HIS A 412 29.01 22.18 6.78
CA HIS A 412 28.49 23.11 5.76
C HIS A 412 28.35 22.47 4.36
N ILE A 413 27.91 21.20 4.37
CA ILE A 413 27.70 20.49 3.10
C ILE A 413 26.61 21.21 2.32
N ASN A 414 26.99 21.95 1.32
CA ASN A 414 26.07 22.73 0.50
C ASN A 414 25.32 21.85 -0.51
N SER A 415 24.30 22.41 -1.14
CA SER A 415 23.46 21.70 -2.12
C SER A 415 24.23 21.17 -3.37
N LYS A 416 25.50 21.58 -3.55
CA LYS A 416 26.35 21.11 -4.65
C LYS A 416 27.08 19.81 -4.32
N ASN A 417 27.16 19.43 -3.05
CA ASN A 417 27.85 18.22 -2.61
C ASN A 417 26.90 17.04 -2.70
N THR A 418 27.11 16.19 -3.68
CA THR A 418 26.33 14.97 -3.87
C THR A 418 26.72 13.90 -2.85
N ILE A 419 25.74 13.20 -2.30
CA ILE A 419 25.94 12.16 -1.29
C ILE A 419 25.37 10.85 -1.80
N LEU A 420 26.17 9.79 -1.77
CA LEU A 420 25.70 8.42 -1.87
C LEU A 420 25.60 7.83 -0.46
N TYR A 421 24.42 7.46 -0.07
CA TYR A 421 24.19 6.84 1.22
C TYR A 421 24.01 5.33 1.06
N LEU A 422 24.82 4.55 1.77
CA LEU A 422 24.82 3.10 1.81
C LEU A 422 24.24 2.65 3.15
N GLY A 423 22.93 2.48 3.20
CA GLY A 423 22.24 2.02 4.41
C GLY A 423 20.90 1.40 4.08
N TRP A 424 20.39 0.56 4.97
CA TRP A 424 19.17 -0.17 4.67
C TRP A 424 17.97 0.75 4.48
N PHE A 425 17.75 1.71 5.33
CA PHE A 425 16.49 2.42 5.35
C PHE A 425 16.60 3.95 5.54
N ASN A 426 17.81 4.47 5.60
CA ASN A 426 18.00 5.78 6.18
C ASN A 426 18.42 6.86 5.17
N ALA A 427 18.64 6.47 3.91
CA ALA A 427 19.03 7.42 2.87
C ALA A 427 18.01 8.56 2.74
N GLN A 428 16.73 8.19 2.66
CA GLN A 428 15.65 9.14 2.48
C GLN A 428 15.46 10.04 3.71
N MET A 429 15.68 9.51 4.93
CA MET A 429 15.61 10.31 6.15
C MET A 429 16.70 11.37 6.20
N VAL A 430 17.94 11.00 5.89
CA VAL A 430 19.07 11.94 5.85
C VAL A 430 18.81 13.04 4.82
N TYR A 431 18.35 12.71 3.65
CA TYR A 431 17.99 13.70 2.64
C TYR A 431 16.87 14.63 3.09
N TYR A 432 15.83 14.07 3.72
CA TYR A 432 14.69 14.85 4.23
C TYR A 432 15.11 15.82 5.34
N GLU A 433 15.90 15.38 6.31
CA GLU A 433 16.38 16.21 7.41
C GLU A 433 17.34 17.32 6.94
N LEU A 434 18.12 17.04 5.91
CA LEU A 434 19.01 18.04 5.31
C LEU A 434 18.27 19.08 4.46
N GLY A 435 16.94 18.93 4.26
CA GLY A 435 16.15 19.81 3.38
C GLY A 435 16.69 19.82 1.96
N ARG A 436 17.36 18.73 1.53
CA ARG A 436 18.00 18.67 0.22
C ARG A 436 17.10 18.09 -0.82
N SER A 437 17.11 18.70 -1.98
CA SER A 437 16.71 18.05 -3.20
C SER A 437 17.59 16.82 -3.41
N TYR A 438 16.94 15.68 -3.57
CA TYR A 438 17.50 14.33 -3.71
C TYR A 438 18.20 14.13 -5.06
N ASP A 439 19.28 14.82 -5.28
CA ASP A 439 20.01 14.78 -6.53
C ASP A 439 21.47 14.35 -6.27
N PRO A 440 22.01 13.42 -7.02
CA PRO A 440 21.45 12.59 -8.09
C PRO A 440 20.83 11.27 -7.60
N VAL A 441 19.98 10.67 -8.44
CA VAL A 441 19.56 9.29 -8.22
C VAL A 441 20.68 8.37 -8.63
N TYR A 442 21.16 7.61 -7.68
CA TYR A 442 21.98 6.45 -7.98
C TYR A 442 21.05 5.24 -8.05
N ARG A 443 20.91 4.66 -9.23
CA ARG A 443 20.19 3.40 -9.39
C ARG A 443 20.86 2.34 -8.52
N SER A 444 20.07 1.46 -7.95
CA SER A 444 20.59 0.43 -7.05
C SER A 444 21.30 0.96 -5.79
N ALA A 445 21.13 2.23 -5.47
CA ALA A 445 21.59 2.80 -4.21
C ALA A 445 20.75 2.32 -3.01
N ASN A 446 19.60 1.69 -3.27
CA ASN A 446 18.91 0.95 -2.23
C ASN A 446 19.75 -0.28 -1.86
N PHE A 447 20.60 -0.08 -0.88
CA PHE A 447 21.60 -1.05 -0.45
C PHE A 447 21.01 -2.36 0.05
N PHE A 448 19.73 -2.38 0.38
CA PHE A 448 19.01 -3.60 0.72
C PHE A 448 19.08 -4.63 -0.43
N TRP A 449 18.82 -4.19 -1.67
CA TRP A 449 18.85 -5.06 -2.83
C TRP A 449 20.28 -5.55 -3.13
N TYR A 450 21.22 -4.64 -3.08
CA TYR A 450 22.63 -4.96 -3.29
C TYR A 450 23.14 -5.98 -2.27
N LYS A 451 22.87 -5.75 -0.97
CA LYS A 451 23.21 -6.69 0.10
C LYS A 451 22.50 -8.03 -0.05
N LEU A 452 21.20 -8.01 -0.34
CA LEU A 452 20.41 -9.24 -0.50
C LEU A 452 20.93 -10.12 -1.63
N THR A 453 21.26 -9.54 -2.77
CA THR A 453 21.78 -10.28 -3.92
C THR A 453 23.18 -10.84 -3.64
N TYR A 454 24.02 -10.09 -2.93
CA TYR A 454 25.35 -10.53 -2.53
C TYR A 454 25.30 -11.65 -1.48
N GLU A 455 24.52 -11.51 -0.41
CA GLU A 455 24.39 -12.51 0.66
C GLU A 455 23.77 -13.82 0.15
N ASN A 456 22.80 -13.75 -0.76
CA ASN A 456 22.18 -14.93 -1.37
C ASN A 456 22.97 -15.51 -2.53
N LYS A 457 24.18 -14.98 -2.81
CA LYS A 457 25.06 -15.42 -3.91
C LYS A 457 24.38 -15.43 -5.29
N ASN A 458 23.40 -14.60 -5.47
CA ASN A 458 22.73 -14.42 -6.75
C ASN A 458 23.59 -13.51 -7.64
N ARG A 459 24.55 -14.10 -8.34
CA ARG A 459 25.56 -13.36 -9.12
C ARG A 459 24.94 -12.51 -10.23
N GLU A 460 23.92 -12.99 -10.88
CA GLU A 460 23.30 -12.30 -12.01
C GLU A 460 22.67 -10.97 -11.55
N PHE A 461 21.82 -11.02 -10.53
CA PHE A 461 21.22 -9.81 -9.96
C PHE A 461 22.25 -8.89 -9.34
N PHE A 462 23.23 -9.45 -8.63
CA PHE A 462 24.30 -8.67 -8.04
C PHE A 462 25.08 -7.90 -9.10
N ASN A 463 25.48 -8.56 -10.19
CA ASN A 463 26.22 -7.92 -11.28
C ASN A 463 25.39 -6.83 -11.97
N HIS A 464 24.08 -7.03 -12.12
CA HIS A 464 23.18 -6.04 -12.68
C HIS A 464 23.07 -4.81 -11.77
N GLU A 465 22.85 -5.01 -10.48
CA GLU A 465 22.82 -3.92 -9.49
C GLU A 465 24.16 -3.17 -9.43
N GLU A 466 25.28 -3.90 -9.44
CA GLU A 466 26.61 -3.29 -9.44
C GLU A 466 26.87 -2.47 -10.72
N ALA A 467 26.50 -3.00 -11.89
CA ALA A 467 26.68 -2.32 -13.17
C ALA A 467 25.88 -1.00 -13.21
N ASN A 468 24.62 -1.01 -12.78
CA ASN A 468 23.78 0.18 -12.71
C ASN A 468 24.35 1.24 -11.76
N LEU A 469 24.78 0.82 -10.56
CA LEU A 469 25.40 1.72 -9.61
C LEU A 469 26.69 2.31 -10.17
N MET A 470 27.55 1.48 -10.77
CA MET A 470 28.83 1.91 -11.33
C MET A 470 28.66 2.86 -12.52
N GLU A 471 27.64 2.64 -13.35
CA GLU A 471 27.32 3.56 -14.45
C GLU A 471 26.96 4.94 -13.91
N ASP A 472 26.12 5.01 -12.88
CA ASP A 472 25.70 6.27 -12.28
C ASP A 472 26.84 6.97 -11.54
N LEU A 473 27.69 6.21 -10.83
CA LEU A 473 28.88 6.75 -10.16
C LEU A 473 29.91 7.34 -11.13
N ARG A 474 30.05 6.75 -12.32
CA ARG A 474 30.94 7.28 -13.36
C ARG A 474 30.39 8.56 -13.98
N LYS A 475 29.06 8.67 -14.14
CA LYS A 475 28.39 9.87 -14.66
C LYS A 475 28.42 11.01 -13.65
N THR A 476 28.12 10.70 -12.40
CA THR A 476 27.98 11.68 -11.32
C THR A 476 28.63 11.16 -10.06
N PRO A 477 29.96 11.22 -9.94
CA PRO A 477 30.65 10.73 -8.76
C PRO A 477 30.25 11.55 -7.52
N PRO A 478 29.77 10.90 -6.43
CA PRO A 478 29.38 11.60 -5.23
C PRO A 478 30.57 12.27 -4.55
N PHE A 479 30.33 13.40 -3.90
CA PHE A 479 31.36 14.05 -3.09
C PHE A 479 31.62 13.28 -1.80
N TYR A 480 30.54 12.74 -1.18
CA TYR A 480 30.61 11.87 -0.02
C TYR A 480 29.91 10.54 -0.29
N ILE A 481 30.50 9.46 0.27
CA ILE A 481 29.84 8.17 0.42
C ILE A 481 29.70 7.92 1.92
N VAL A 482 28.48 7.69 2.37
CA VAL A 482 28.17 7.37 3.76
C VAL A 482 27.84 5.89 3.88
N ASP A 483 28.65 5.13 4.58
CA ASP A 483 28.47 3.71 4.85
C ASP A 483 27.98 3.52 6.30
N SER A 484 26.66 3.43 6.49
CA SER A 484 26.04 3.40 7.81
C SER A 484 26.02 2.01 8.46
N GLU A 485 26.34 0.96 7.73
CA GLU A 485 26.29 -0.42 8.24
C GLU A 485 27.59 -1.20 8.03
N ALA A 486 28.67 -0.50 7.77
CA ALA A 486 29.96 -1.10 7.41
C ALA A 486 29.85 -2.06 6.19
N LEU A 487 29.02 -1.70 5.24
CA LEU A 487 28.64 -2.56 4.12
C LEU A 487 29.79 -2.76 3.14
N LEU A 488 30.58 -1.73 2.89
CA LEU A 488 31.78 -1.84 2.07
C LEU A 488 32.76 -2.88 2.64
N SER A 489 32.76 -3.10 3.96
CA SER A 489 33.57 -4.15 4.58
C SER A 489 33.01 -5.55 4.37
N LYS A 490 31.72 -5.68 4.10
CA LYS A 490 31.02 -6.95 3.87
C LYS A 490 31.09 -7.42 2.41
N ILE A 491 31.08 -6.48 1.46
CA ILE A 491 31.10 -6.76 0.01
C ILE A 491 32.52 -6.61 -0.57
N LYS A 492 33.43 -7.46 -0.09
CA LYS A 492 34.84 -7.40 -0.51
C LYS A 492 35.05 -7.81 -1.98
N ASN A 493 36.08 -7.23 -2.62
CA ASN A 493 36.54 -7.58 -3.98
C ASN A 493 35.54 -7.30 -5.11
N THR A 494 34.57 -6.44 -4.91
CA THR A 494 33.63 -6.00 -5.93
C THR A 494 34.23 -4.84 -6.75
N GLU A 495 33.65 -4.53 -7.92
CA GLU A 495 34.08 -3.37 -8.71
C GLU A 495 33.82 -2.08 -7.94
N PHE A 496 32.68 -2.00 -7.24
CA PHE A 496 32.31 -0.88 -6.40
C PHE A 496 33.30 -0.63 -5.26
N THR A 497 33.72 -1.65 -4.53
CA THR A 497 34.71 -1.48 -3.45
C THR A 497 36.05 -1.00 -3.98
N ARG A 498 36.52 -1.54 -5.11
CA ARG A 498 37.74 -1.08 -5.77
C ARG A 498 37.63 0.38 -6.23
N TYR A 499 36.46 0.79 -6.74
CA TYR A 499 36.22 2.15 -7.14
C TYR A 499 36.29 3.10 -5.95
N VAL A 500 35.69 2.73 -4.80
CA VAL A 500 35.74 3.55 -3.57
C VAL A 500 37.18 3.66 -3.07
N ASP A 501 37.91 2.57 -2.96
CA ASP A 501 39.31 2.56 -2.50
C ASP A 501 40.22 3.41 -3.39
N ALA A 502 40.00 3.41 -4.69
CA ALA A 502 40.78 4.20 -5.63
C ALA A 502 40.48 5.70 -5.55
N ASN A 503 39.22 6.09 -5.41
CA ASN A 503 38.75 7.45 -5.60
C ASN A 503 38.39 8.19 -4.32
N TYR A 504 38.31 7.51 -3.17
CA TYR A 504 37.88 8.09 -1.91
C TYR A 504 38.89 7.82 -0.80
N PHE A 505 38.86 8.66 0.24
CA PHE A 505 39.53 8.42 1.51
C PHE A 505 38.53 8.49 2.66
N VAL A 506 38.84 7.86 3.76
CA VAL A 506 38.00 7.90 4.97
C VAL A 506 38.14 9.27 5.63
N ALA A 507 37.10 10.08 5.55
CA ALA A 507 37.07 11.42 6.15
C ALA A 507 36.65 11.37 7.62
N GLN A 508 35.74 10.44 7.99
CA GLN A 508 35.22 10.30 9.35
C GLN A 508 34.94 8.83 9.67
N LEU A 509 35.35 8.45 10.88
CA LEU A 509 34.96 7.21 11.54
C LEU A 509 34.14 7.55 12.77
N ALA A 510 32.91 7.06 12.83
CA ALA A 510 32.07 7.16 14.00
C ALA A 510 31.49 5.78 14.35
N PRO A 511 31.08 5.53 15.60
CA PRO A 511 30.43 4.28 15.94
C PRO A 511 29.20 4.05 15.04
N GLY A 512 29.29 3.07 14.15
CA GLY A 512 28.20 2.64 13.28
C GLY A 512 28.16 3.24 11.89
N PHE A 513 28.99 4.24 11.53
CA PHE A 513 29.10 4.70 10.16
C PHE A 513 30.52 5.15 9.79
N LYS A 514 30.82 5.07 8.49
CA LYS A 514 32.03 5.63 7.89
C LYS A 514 31.65 6.62 6.80
N ILE A 515 32.33 7.73 6.76
CA ILE A 515 32.17 8.72 5.69
C ILE A 515 33.43 8.70 4.85
N TYR A 516 33.24 8.50 3.58
CA TYR A 516 34.29 8.57 2.58
C TYR A 516 34.13 9.87 1.80
N GLN A 517 35.21 10.61 1.63
CA GLN A 517 35.25 11.83 0.83
C GLN A 517 36.06 11.57 -0.44
N ARG A 518 35.58 12.12 -1.56
CA ARG A 518 36.26 11.99 -2.85
C ARG A 518 37.64 12.68 -2.78
N LYS A 519 38.64 11.99 -3.32
CA LYS A 519 39.96 12.56 -3.58
C LYS A 519 39.83 13.68 -4.63
N ASN A 520 40.50 14.79 -4.43
CA ASN A 520 40.50 15.90 -5.40
C ASN A 520 41.18 15.51 -6.69
#